data_06e039606db770022099c6945cb21f88
#
_entry.id   06e039606db770022099c6945cb21f88
#
_cell.length_a   1.000
_cell.length_b   1.000
_cell.length_c   1.000
_cell.angle_alpha   90.00
_cell.angle_beta   90.00
_cell.angle_gamma   90.00
#
_symmetry.space_group_name_H-M   'P 1'
#
loop_
_entity.id
_entity.type
_entity.pdbx_description
1 polymer ?
#
loop_
_entity_poly.entity_id
_entity_poly.type
_entity_poly.pdbx_seq_one_letter_code
_entity_poly.pdbx_strand_id
1 'polypeptide(L)'
;MQKTIAKQVILCVDDEHTILDSLKLELTKLLGDSYIIDTEEGALEALEVVENLLSRGYEIPLIISDHIMPEMKGDEFLRRVHKISPKTLKIMLTGQASIDAVGNAIKYARLYRYIPKPWDVTDFDLTIKEALHSYEQERKIEHFYADLEQKIVERTQELQEKNEILLKLDQEKNEFLGIVAHDLKNPLSAIKSLSGELERSIDKIPQSQLLKFIRIIQMASRQMFNLINNLLDVNAIESGKINITCQRLNLLPIIHALLEIYSDRAREKHIRLHFSSELSEGYILGDENIVQQILDNLISNALKYSPYHKNIYVRVYSYQNCIRCEIQDQGPGLSAEDQQQLFGKFARLTPRPTGQEHSTGLGLFIVKKLAERLNAKVWCESQLNQGTIFTLEFVQIA
;
A
#
# COMPACT_ATOMS: atom_id res chain seq x y z
N MET A 1 13.32 -15.38 18.60
CA MET A 1 14.48 -15.29 19.49
C MET A 1 14.00 -15.61 20.91
N GLN A 2 14.48 -16.70 21.53
CA GLN A 2 14.22 -16.97 22.94
C GLN A 2 14.86 -15.84 23.76
N LYS A 3 14.04 -15.04 24.44
CA LYS A 3 14.52 -14.07 25.44
C LYS A 3 15.19 -14.86 26.55
N THR A 4 16.51 -14.77 26.66
CA THR A 4 17.25 -15.22 27.82
C THR A 4 16.68 -14.46 29.02
N ILE A 5 15.98 -15.16 29.91
CA ILE A 5 15.47 -14.55 31.15
C ILE A 5 16.72 -14.14 31.93
N ALA A 6 16.88 -12.84 32.11
CA ALA A 6 17.99 -12.32 32.94
C ALA A 6 17.86 -12.95 34.33
N LYS A 7 18.95 -13.55 34.83
CA LYS A 7 18.96 -14.11 36.17
C LYS A 7 18.81 -12.97 37.18
N GLN A 8 17.85 -13.11 38.06
CA GLN A 8 17.52 -12.10 39.07
C GLN A 8 18.20 -12.46 40.38
N VAL A 9 18.87 -11.48 40.98
CA VAL A 9 19.63 -11.62 42.23
C VAL A 9 19.02 -10.74 43.30
N ILE A 10 18.76 -11.30 44.47
CA ILE A 10 18.43 -10.55 45.68
C ILE A 10 19.70 -10.52 46.51
N LEU A 11 20.18 -9.32 46.86
CA LEU A 11 21.39 -9.12 47.63
C LEU A 11 21.03 -8.77 49.07
N CYS A 12 21.60 -9.50 50.02
CA CYS A 12 21.50 -9.26 51.45
C CYS A 12 22.85 -8.78 51.99
N VAL A 13 22.87 -7.71 52.77
CA VAL A 13 24.09 -7.10 53.29
C VAL A 13 23.93 -6.86 54.79
N ASP A 14 24.78 -7.49 55.60
CA ASP A 14 24.75 -7.38 57.04
C ASP A 14 26.14 -7.79 57.59
N ASP A 15 26.68 -7.14 58.62
CA ASP A 15 27.98 -7.48 59.16
C ASP A 15 27.93 -8.72 60.12
N GLU A 16 26.73 -9.17 60.43
CA GLU A 16 26.52 -10.39 61.25
C GLU A 16 26.23 -11.58 60.34
N HIS A 17 27.17 -12.53 60.21
CA HIS A 17 27.01 -13.75 59.42
C HIS A 17 25.74 -14.57 59.77
N THR A 18 25.37 -14.63 61.07
CA THR A 18 24.17 -15.29 61.55
C THR A 18 22.87 -14.69 61.00
N ILE A 19 22.85 -13.37 60.78
CA ILE A 19 21.70 -12.68 60.16
C ILE A 19 21.65 -12.99 58.69
N LEU A 20 22.78 -12.99 57.96
CA LEU A 20 22.85 -13.33 56.53
C LEU A 20 22.36 -14.80 56.30
N ASP A 21 22.80 -15.74 57.13
CA ASP A 21 22.33 -17.12 57.03
C ASP A 21 20.81 -17.24 57.25
N SER A 22 20.27 -16.52 58.23
CA SER A 22 18.83 -16.47 58.48
C SER A 22 18.06 -15.89 57.31
N LEU A 23 18.49 -14.76 56.76
CA LEU A 23 17.91 -14.13 55.58
C LEU A 23 17.96 -15.05 54.37
N LYS A 24 19.11 -15.66 54.11
CA LYS A 24 19.29 -16.60 53.01
C LYS A 24 18.35 -17.81 53.12
N LEU A 25 18.21 -18.38 54.31
CA LEU A 25 17.33 -19.50 54.55
C LEU A 25 15.86 -19.12 54.35
N GLU A 26 15.42 -18.00 54.93
CA GLU A 26 14.02 -17.53 54.80
C GLU A 26 13.68 -17.17 53.35
N LEU A 27 14.54 -16.39 52.66
CA LEU A 27 14.31 -16.05 51.27
C LEU A 27 14.32 -17.25 50.34
N THR A 28 15.22 -18.21 50.54
CA THR A 28 15.25 -19.45 49.77
C THR A 28 13.98 -20.27 49.98
N LYS A 29 13.52 -20.36 51.25
CA LYS A 29 12.25 -21.05 51.57
C LYS A 29 11.05 -20.34 50.97
N LEU A 30 11.05 -19.02 50.95
CA LEU A 30 9.94 -18.18 50.45
C LEU A 30 9.84 -18.16 48.92
N LEU A 31 10.98 -18.11 48.20
CA LEU A 31 11.07 -17.83 46.78
C LEU A 31 11.54 -19.00 45.93
N GLY A 32 12.04 -20.07 46.57
CA GLY A 32 12.59 -21.22 45.87
C GLY A 32 13.76 -20.85 44.95
N ASP A 33 13.82 -21.51 43.80
CA ASP A 33 14.88 -21.28 42.77
C ASP A 33 14.58 -20.12 41.83
N SER A 34 13.54 -19.32 42.11
CA SER A 34 13.15 -18.21 41.22
C SER A 34 14.14 -17.04 41.22
N TYR A 35 14.89 -16.87 42.30
CA TYR A 35 15.87 -15.83 42.51
C TYR A 35 17.17 -16.45 43.07
N ILE A 36 18.29 -15.81 42.69
CA ILE A 36 19.58 -16.10 43.30
C ILE A 36 19.67 -15.23 44.54
N ILE A 37 19.93 -15.83 45.70
CA ILE A 37 20.14 -15.07 46.94
C ILE A 37 21.63 -14.99 47.17
N ASP A 38 22.16 -13.77 47.14
CA ASP A 38 23.56 -13.44 47.37
C ASP A 38 23.70 -12.67 48.67
N THR A 39 24.82 -12.85 49.35
CA THR A 39 25.02 -12.31 50.69
C THR A 39 26.42 -11.75 50.84
N GLU A 40 26.57 -10.53 51.40
CA GLU A 40 27.83 -9.84 51.61
C GLU A 40 27.91 -9.30 53.06
N GLU A 41 29.09 -9.42 53.69
CA GLU A 41 29.29 -9.00 55.08
C GLU A 41 29.62 -7.50 55.22
N GLY A 42 29.89 -6.80 54.11
CA GLY A 42 30.30 -5.40 54.12
C GLY A 42 29.63 -4.58 53.02
N ALA A 43 29.40 -3.30 53.30
CA ALA A 43 28.76 -2.38 52.34
C ALA A 43 29.67 -2.02 51.14
N LEU A 44 31.01 -2.05 51.31
CA LEU A 44 31.95 -1.76 50.22
C LEU A 44 32.03 -2.92 49.25
N GLU A 45 32.17 -4.16 49.74
CA GLU A 45 32.16 -5.39 48.95
C GLU A 45 30.83 -5.54 48.22
N ALA A 46 29.72 -5.26 48.90
CA ALA A 46 28.38 -5.30 48.30
C ALA A 46 28.24 -4.30 47.13
N LEU A 47 28.86 -3.12 47.17
CA LEU A 47 28.86 -2.18 46.03
C LEU A 47 29.59 -2.76 44.81
N GLU A 48 30.75 -3.40 45.02
CA GLU A 48 31.51 -4.04 43.94
C GLU A 48 30.71 -5.20 43.32
N VAL A 49 30.03 -5.98 44.16
CA VAL A 49 29.16 -7.06 43.71
C VAL A 49 27.98 -6.52 42.89
N VAL A 50 27.33 -5.42 43.32
CA VAL A 50 26.26 -4.78 42.56
C VAL A 50 26.74 -4.35 41.17
N GLU A 51 27.88 -3.66 41.06
CA GLU A 51 28.47 -3.22 39.80
C GLU A 51 28.82 -4.42 38.88
N ASN A 52 29.43 -5.45 39.45
CA ASN A 52 29.76 -6.69 38.71
C ASN A 52 28.51 -7.41 38.17
N LEU A 53 27.49 -7.60 39.01
CA LEU A 53 26.25 -8.25 38.61
C LEU A 53 25.57 -7.48 37.46
N LEU A 54 25.43 -6.16 37.58
CA LEU A 54 24.84 -5.32 36.53
C LEU A 54 25.66 -5.34 35.25
N SER A 55 26.99 -5.31 35.31
CA SER A 55 27.87 -5.38 34.14
C SER A 55 27.75 -6.72 33.39
N ARG A 56 27.40 -7.80 34.08
CA ARG A 56 27.15 -9.15 33.55
C ARG A 56 25.74 -9.36 33.07
N GLY A 57 24.85 -8.32 33.14
CA GLY A 57 23.48 -8.39 32.68
C GLY A 57 22.51 -9.07 33.65
N TYR A 58 22.87 -9.23 34.91
CA TYR A 58 21.96 -9.66 35.97
C TYR A 58 21.06 -8.49 36.37
N GLU A 59 19.82 -8.79 36.76
CA GLU A 59 18.90 -7.85 37.36
C GLU A 59 18.93 -7.99 38.87
N ILE A 60 18.90 -6.89 39.59
CA ILE A 60 18.84 -6.86 41.06
C ILE A 60 17.51 -6.24 41.48
N PRO A 61 16.42 -7.02 41.59
CA PRO A 61 15.12 -6.51 41.95
C PRO A 61 15.07 -5.94 43.39
N LEU A 62 15.82 -6.51 44.31
CA LEU A 62 15.75 -6.18 45.71
C LEU A 62 17.13 -6.24 46.38
N ILE A 63 17.42 -5.25 47.23
CA ILE A 63 18.51 -5.27 48.15
C ILE A 63 17.95 -5.12 49.56
N ILE A 64 18.42 -5.97 50.46
CA ILE A 64 18.13 -5.92 51.91
C ILE A 64 19.44 -5.59 52.62
N SER A 65 19.52 -4.48 53.37
CA SER A 65 20.75 -4.04 54.02
C SER A 65 20.51 -3.74 55.48
N ASP A 66 21.44 -4.15 56.32
CA ASP A 66 21.47 -3.62 57.68
C ASP A 66 21.78 -2.12 57.68
N HIS A 67 21.31 -1.43 58.69
CA HIS A 67 21.57 0.00 58.88
C HIS A 67 22.96 0.30 59.48
N ILE A 68 23.41 -0.49 60.45
CA ILE A 68 24.64 -0.24 61.23
C ILE A 68 25.70 -1.24 60.83
N MET A 69 26.52 -0.88 59.89
CA MET A 69 27.66 -1.71 59.46
C MET A 69 28.98 -0.95 59.61
N PRO A 70 30.11 -1.65 59.80
CA PRO A 70 31.44 -1.07 59.77
C PRO A 70 31.71 -0.33 58.45
N GLU A 71 32.61 0.65 58.48
CA GLU A 71 33.08 1.40 57.32
C GLU A 71 32.02 2.27 56.62
N MET A 72 30.84 1.73 56.30
CA MET A 72 29.77 2.45 55.64
C MET A 72 28.40 2.05 56.18
N LYS A 73 27.59 3.04 56.58
CA LYS A 73 26.22 2.79 57.04
C LYS A 73 25.30 2.37 55.91
N GLY A 74 24.26 1.58 56.21
CA GLY A 74 23.30 1.11 55.24
C GLY A 74 22.57 2.20 54.47
N ASP A 75 22.25 3.34 55.10
CA ASP A 75 21.62 4.48 54.40
C ASP A 75 22.54 5.08 53.32
N GLU A 76 23.82 5.19 53.56
CA GLU A 76 24.83 5.64 52.59
C GLU A 76 25.00 4.59 51.47
N PHE A 77 25.10 3.31 51.84
CA PHE A 77 25.18 2.20 50.89
C PHE A 77 23.97 2.21 49.92
N LEU A 78 22.77 2.21 50.46
CA LEU A 78 21.55 2.21 49.65
C LEU A 78 21.41 3.46 48.78
N ARG A 79 21.93 4.62 49.24
CA ARG A 79 22.01 5.84 48.44
C ARG A 79 22.94 5.69 47.24
N ARG A 80 24.09 5.02 47.39
CA ARG A 80 25.04 4.75 46.30
C ARG A 80 24.44 3.74 45.34
N VAL A 81 23.81 2.68 45.82
CA VAL A 81 23.07 1.73 45.01
C VAL A 81 22.00 2.42 44.19
N HIS A 82 21.26 3.37 44.79
CA HIS A 82 20.22 4.08 44.02
C HIS A 82 20.78 4.89 42.85
N LYS A 83 21.99 5.40 42.93
CA LYS A 83 22.64 6.09 41.79
C LYS A 83 23.04 5.13 40.67
N ILE A 84 23.46 3.90 41.02
CA ILE A 84 23.91 2.88 40.08
C ILE A 84 22.71 2.15 39.47
N SER A 85 21.75 1.75 40.32
CA SER A 85 20.53 1.02 39.94
C SER A 85 19.30 1.66 40.59
N PRO A 86 18.71 2.69 39.99
CA PRO A 86 17.54 3.39 40.54
C PRO A 86 16.31 2.50 40.71
N LYS A 87 16.21 1.46 39.90
CA LYS A 87 15.07 0.55 39.84
C LYS A 87 15.09 -0.52 40.94
N THR A 88 16.26 -0.86 41.44
CA THR A 88 16.40 -1.82 42.55
C THR A 88 15.61 -1.34 43.75
N LEU A 89 14.72 -2.16 44.26
CA LEU A 89 14.01 -1.87 45.50
C LEU A 89 14.95 -2.09 46.70
N LYS A 90 14.78 -1.33 47.74
CA LYS A 90 15.71 -1.27 48.89
C LYS A 90 14.93 -1.43 50.18
N ILE A 91 15.30 -2.40 50.97
CA ILE A 91 14.77 -2.66 52.30
C ILE A 91 15.92 -2.47 53.30
N MET A 92 15.65 -1.80 54.40
CA MET A 92 16.64 -1.60 55.45
C MET A 92 16.22 -2.34 56.72
N LEU A 93 17.13 -3.13 57.25
CA LEU A 93 16.96 -3.78 58.57
C LEU A 93 17.47 -2.86 59.65
N THR A 94 16.81 -2.77 60.78
CA THR A 94 17.18 -1.83 61.86
C THR A 94 16.98 -2.45 63.23
N GLY A 95 17.98 -2.40 64.16
CA GLY A 95 17.84 -2.81 65.55
C GLY A 95 17.15 -1.71 66.38
N GLN A 96 17.72 -0.51 66.39
CA GLN A 96 17.15 0.71 67.00
C GLN A 96 17.40 1.87 66.03
N ALA A 97 16.47 2.08 65.11
CA ALA A 97 16.65 3.13 64.13
C ALA A 97 16.46 4.52 64.78
N SER A 98 17.40 5.40 64.58
CA SER A 98 17.12 6.82 64.77
C SER A 98 16.17 7.29 63.66
N ILE A 99 15.17 8.08 64.01
CA ILE A 99 14.17 8.63 63.04
C ILE A 99 14.86 9.35 61.89
N ASP A 100 16.02 9.96 62.16
CA ASP A 100 16.83 10.68 61.16
C ASP A 100 17.43 9.75 60.08
N ALA A 101 17.88 8.55 60.43
CA ALA A 101 18.45 7.58 59.50
C ALA A 101 17.40 7.01 58.52
N VAL A 102 16.24 6.68 59.06
CA VAL A 102 15.10 6.25 58.26
C VAL A 102 14.63 7.40 57.32
N GLY A 103 14.58 8.64 57.84
CA GLY A 103 14.23 9.81 57.06
C GLY A 103 15.18 10.07 55.87
N ASN A 104 16.52 9.91 56.12
CA ASN A 104 17.53 10.05 55.08
C ASN A 104 17.42 8.94 53.99
N ALA A 105 17.22 7.71 54.40
CA ALA A 105 17.08 6.59 53.49
C ALA A 105 15.80 6.71 52.62
N ILE A 106 14.70 7.15 53.22
CA ILE A 106 13.47 7.42 52.46
C ILE A 106 13.71 8.53 51.43
N LYS A 107 14.34 9.63 51.83
CA LYS A 107 14.54 10.83 50.97
C LYS A 107 15.54 10.64 49.86
N TYR A 108 16.67 9.98 50.13
CA TYR A 108 17.81 9.95 49.21
C TYR A 108 18.09 8.59 48.55
N ALA A 109 17.64 7.49 49.17
CA ALA A 109 17.79 6.14 48.62
C ALA A 109 16.52 5.59 48.01
N ARG A 110 15.38 6.28 48.12
CA ARG A 110 14.03 5.74 47.76
C ARG A 110 13.81 4.38 48.39
N LEU A 111 13.94 4.35 49.75
CA LEU A 111 13.72 3.15 50.54
C LEU A 111 12.28 2.64 50.31
N TYR A 112 12.15 1.37 50.00
CA TYR A 112 10.83 0.71 49.83
C TYR A 112 10.16 0.51 51.17
N ARG A 113 10.88 -0.11 52.12
CA ARG A 113 10.44 -0.34 53.50
C ARG A 113 11.63 -0.48 54.45
N TYR A 114 11.41 -0.27 55.73
CA TYR A 114 12.32 -0.70 56.80
C TYR A 114 11.67 -1.80 57.61
N ILE A 115 12.49 -2.72 58.16
CA ILE A 115 12.06 -3.86 58.97
C ILE A 115 12.86 -3.87 60.27
N PRO A 116 12.22 -3.91 61.45
CA PRO A 116 12.91 -3.99 62.72
C PRO A 116 13.54 -5.37 62.96
N LYS A 117 14.73 -5.38 63.61
CA LYS A 117 15.34 -6.62 64.12
C LYS A 117 14.93 -6.79 65.61
N PRO A 118 14.50 -7.99 66.07
CA PRO A 118 14.14 -9.17 65.27
C PRO A 118 12.83 -8.95 64.53
N TRP A 119 12.74 -9.47 63.30
CA TRP A 119 11.54 -9.36 62.47
C TRP A 119 10.54 -10.46 62.73
N ASP A 120 9.27 -10.18 62.47
CA ASP A 120 8.24 -11.16 62.36
C ASP A 120 8.31 -11.83 60.97
N VAL A 121 8.34 -13.18 60.92
CA VAL A 121 8.51 -13.93 59.68
C VAL A 121 7.37 -13.67 58.70
N THR A 122 6.13 -13.50 59.20
CA THR A 122 4.95 -13.30 58.38
C THR A 122 4.99 -11.90 57.72
N ASP A 123 5.36 -10.87 58.46
CA ASP A 123 5.49 -9.49 57.96
C ASP A 123 6.68 -9.34 56.97
N PHE A 124 7.78 -10.05 57.27
CA PHE A 124 8.93 -10.13 56.36
C PHE A 124 8.53 -10.77 55.04
N ASP A 125 7.91 -11.93 55.05
CA ASP A 125 7.46 -12.65 53.87
C ASP A 125 6.50 -11.83 53.01
N LEU A 126 5.55 -11.16 53.65
CA LEU A 126 4.61 -10.29 52.96
C LEU A 126 5.32 -9.12 52.29
N THR A 127 6.24 -8.47 53.04
CA THR A 127 7.03 -7.31 52.54
C THR A 127 7.86 -7.69 51.32
N ILE A 128 8.53 -8.85 51.34
CA ILE A 128 9.36 -9.30 50.23
C ILE A 128 8.51 -9.58 48.99
N LYS A 129 7.36 -10.30 49.17
CA LYS A 129 6.43 -10.61 48.07
C LYS A 129 5.87 -9.33 47.44
N GLU A 130 5.44 -8.36 48.25
CA GLU A 130 4.94 -7.09 47.76
C GLU A 130 6.01 -6.28 46.98
N ALA A 131 7.27 -6.26 47.55
CA ALA A 131 8.38 -5.60 46.87
C ALA A 131 8.68 -6.21 45.51
N LEU A 132 8.85 -7.52 45.44
CA LEU A 132 9.12 -8.22 44.17
C LEU A 132 7.97 -8.09 43.17
N HIS A 133 6.73 -8.15 43.65
CA HIS A 133 5.55 -7.92 42.79
C HIS A 133 5.55 -6.49 42.21
N SER A 134 5.84 -5.49 43.02
CA SER A 134 5.95 -4.08 42.58
C SER A 134 7.03 -3.91 41.50
N TYR A 135 8.22 -4.49 41.72
CA TYR A 135 9.31 -4.48 40.75
C TYR A 135 8.90 -5.10 39.40
N GLU A 136 8.27 -6.27 39.46
CA GLU A 136 7.80 -6.95 38.25
C GLU A 136 6.72 -6.18 37.50
N GLN A 137 5.81 -5.51 38.19
CA GLN A 137 4.78 -4.66 37.60
C GLN A 137 5.39 -3.47 36.85
N GLU A 138 6.32 -2.76 37.51
CA GLU A 138 7.02 -1.63 36.91
C GLU A 138 7.79 -2.05 35.65
N ARG A 139 8.48 -3.18 35.71
CA ARG A 139 9.18 -3.76 34.56
C ARG A 139 8.24 -4.15 33.40
N LYS A 140 7.09 -4.75 33.70
CA LYS A 140 6.08 -5.08 32.68
C LYS A 140 5.55 -3.82 32.00
N ILE A 141 5.29 -2.78 32.78
CA ILE A 141 4.82 -1.49 32.27
C ILE A 141 5.85 -0.87 31.31
N GLU A 142 7.13 -0.85 31.68
CA GLU A 142 8.20 -0.32 30.81
C GLU A 142 8.30 -1.09 29.50
N HIS A 143 8.29 -2.41 29.56
CA HIS A 143 8.30 -3.25 28.35
C HIS A 143 7.07 -2.98 27.45
N PHE A 144 5.91 -2.79 28.07
CA PHE A 144 4.69 -2.48 27.33
C PHE A 144 4.78 -1.11 26.64
N TYR A 145 5.32 -0.10 27.33
CA TYR A 145 5.52 1.22 26.72
C TYR A 145 6.50 1.17 25.55
N ALA A 146 7.62 0.47 25.70
CA ALA A 146 8.59 0.33 24.62
C ALA A 146 7.99 -0.38 23.37
N ASP A 147 7.20 -1.45 23.59
CA ASP A 147 6.51 -2.16 22.50
C ASP A 147 5.42 -1.27 21.83
N LEU A 148 4.73 -0.48 22.64
CA LEU A 148 3.72 0.45 22.15
C LEU A 148 4.33 1.57 21.31
N GLU A 149 5.43 2.16 21.78
CA GLU A 149 6.16 3.19 21.02
C GLU A 149 6.64 2.67 19.67
N GLN A 150 7.19 1.45 19.63
CA GLN A 150 7.59 0.83 18.38
C GLN A 150 6.40 0.65 17.44
N LYS A 151 5.27 0.14 17.94
CA LYS A 151 4.05 -0.03 17.13
C LYS A 151 3.49 1.29 16.61
N ILE A 152 3.58 2.35 17.41
CA ILE A 152 3.15 3.69 16.97
C ILE A 152 4.00 4.15 15.78
N VAL A 153 5.33 4.00 15.86
CA VAL A 153 6.22 4.38 14.76
C VAL A 153 5.89 3.59 13.49
N GLU A 154 5.77 2.26 13.59
CA GLU A 154 5.44 1.39 12.46
C GLU A 154 4.08 1.77 11.81
N ARG A 155 3.05 1.98 12.63
CA ARG A 155 1.72 2.37 12.14
C ARG A 155 1.69 3.77 11.54
N THR A 156 2.46 4.70 12.10
CA THR A 156 2.54 6.06 11.55
C THR A 156 3.18 6.05 10.18
N GLN A 157 4.24 5.26 9.99
CA GLN A 157 4.89 5.11 8.70
C GLN A 157 3.94 4.46 7.66
N GLU A 158 3.26 3.36 8.04
CA GLU A 158 2.28 2.70 7.16
C GLU A 158 1.15 3.66 6.73
N LEU A 159 0.66 4.46 7.67
CA LEU A 159 -0.38 5.46 7.39
C LEU A 159 0.12 6.57 6.45
N GLN A 160 1.36 7.01 6.60
CA GLN A 160 1.97 8.01 5.72
C GLN A 160 2.06 7.49 4.28
N GLU A 161 2.60 6.28 4.09
CA GLU A 161 2.68 5.65 2.77
C GLU A 161 1.32 5.52 2.10
N LYS A 162 0.31 5.07 2.85
CA LYS A 162 -1.06 4.97 2.33
C LYS A 162 -1.66 6.33 1.97
N ASN A 163 -1.39 7.35 2.78
CA ASN A 163 -1.88 8.70 2.53
C ASN A 163 -1.26 9.31 1.27
N GLU A 164 0.03 9.10 1.03
CA GLU A 164 0.70 9.53 -0.20
C GLU A 164 0.09 8.86 -1.45
N ILE A 165 -0.20 7.56 -1.37
CA ILE A 165 -0.87 6.84 -2.46
C ILE A 165 -2.28 7.41 -2.71
N LEU A 166 -3.05 7.65 -1.63
CA LEU A 166 -4.40 8.22 -1.75
C LEU A 166 -4.40 9.62 -2.36
N LEU A 167 -3.46 10.48 -1.96
CA LEU A 167 -3.32 11.82 -2.53
C LEU A 167 -3.00 11.78 -4.02
N LYS A 168 -2.11 10.87 -4.42
CA LYS A 168 -1.78 10.66 -5.84
C LYS A 168 -2.98 10.18 -6.64
N LEU A 169 -3.74 9.21 -6.12
CA LEU A 169 -4.95 8.71 -6.77
C LEU A 169 -6.04 9.80 -6.87
N ASP A 170 -6.19 10.64 -5.85
CA ASP A 170 -7.15 11.76 -5.90
C ASP A 170 -6.73 12.82 -6.90
N GLN A 171 -5.44 13.13 -7.01
CA GLN A 171 -4.92 14.02 -8.04
C GLN A 171 -5.17 13.46 -9.45
N GLU A 172 -4.83 12.20 -9.71
CA GLU A 172 -5.10 11.53 -10.99
C GLU A 172 -6.60 11.57 -11.35
N LYS A 173 -7.47 11.34 -10.37
CA LYS A 173 -8.93 11.44 -10.54
C LYS A 173 -9.38 12.85 -10.89
N ASN A 174 -8.82 13.88 -10.24
CA ASN A 174 -9.18 15.27 -10.51
C ASN A 174 -8.71 15.75 -11.89
N GLU A 175 -7.50 15.36 -12.30
CA GLU A 175 -7.01 15.58 -13.66
C GLU A 175 -7.92 14.92 -14.70
N PHE A 176 -8.33 13.66 -14.44
CA PHE A 176 -9.30 12.94 -15.25
C PHE A 176 -10.61 13.74 -15.45
N LEU A 177 -11.22 14.18 -14.35
CA LEU A 177 -12.46 14.97 -14.41
C LEU A 177 -12.28 16.27 -15.18
N GLY A 178 -11.13 16.93 -15.06
CA GLY A 178 -10.79 18.14 -15.80
C GLY A 178 -10.74 17.90 -17.31
N ILE A 179 -10.10 16.82 -17.76
CA ILE A 179 -10.00 16.45 -19.18
C ILE A 179 -11.40 16.14 -19.75
N VAL A 180 -12.19 15.34 -19.02
CA VAL A 180 -13.56 14.99 -19.42
C VAL A 180 -14.44 16.23 -19.58
N ALA A 181 -14.41 17.11 -18.57
CA ALA A 181 -15.20 18.35 -18.60
C ALA A 181 -14.83 19.24 -19.79
N HIS A 182 -13.52 19.37 -20.09
CA HIS A 182 -13.04 20.10 -21.24
C HIS A 182 -13.53 19.48 -22.57
N ASP A 183 -13.40 18.17 -22.72
CA ASP A 183 -13.74 17.47 -23.97
C ASP A 183 -15.26 17.33 -24.20
N LEU A 184 -16.08 17.46 -23.15
CA LEU A 184 -17.54 17.61 -23.25
C LEU A 184 -17.93 19.05 -23.57
N LYS A 185 -17.26 20.05 -22.99
CA LYS A 185 -17.59 21.47 -23.17
C LYS A 185 -17.40 21.94 -24.61
N ASN A 186 -16.39 21.40 -25.32
CA ASN A 186 -16.08 21.82 -26.68
C ASN A 186 -17.23 21.51 -27.69
N PRO A 187 -17.68 20.26 -27.85
CA PRO A 187 -18.78 19.96 -28.76
C PRO A 187 -20.10 20.59 -28.30
N LEU A 188 -20.34 20.71 -27.00
CA LEU A 188 -21.52 21.38 -26.47
C LEU A 188 -21.54 22.88 -26.83
N SER A 189 -20.39 23.55 -26.78
CA SER A 189 -20.25 24.95 -27.16
C SER A 189 -20.49 25.15 -28.68
N ALA A 190 -20.01 24.20 -29.50
CA ALA A 190 -20.28 24.23 -30.94
C ALA A 190 -21.78 24.06 -31.25
N ILE A 191 -22.44 23.10 -30.62
CA ILE A 191 -23.90 22.91 -30.77
C ILE A 191 -24.62 24.20 -30.36
N LYS A 192 -24.33 24.72 -29.14
CA LYS A 192 -24.97 25.95 -28.64
C LYS A 192 -24.80 27.14 -29.55
N SER A 193 -23.57 27.37 -30.07
CA SER A 193 -23.29 28.51 -30.96
C SER A 193 -24.04 28.39 -32.29
N LEU A 194 -23.97 27.20 -32.93
CA LEU A 194 -24.62 26.97 -34.23
C LEU A 194 -26.14 26.96 -34.12
N SER A 195 -26.70 26.38 -33.06
CA SER A 195 -28.14 26.43 -32.81
C SER A 195 -28.63 27.86 -32.61
N GLY A 196 -27.90 28.69 -31.84
CA GLY A 196 -28.28 30.09 -31.65
C GLY A 196 -28.09 30.96 -32.94
N GLU A 197 -27.17 30.61 -33.85
CA GLU A 197 -27.05 31.23 -35.14
C GLU A 197 -28.19 30.85 -36.09
N LEU A 198 -28.57 29.57 -36.09
CA LEU A 198 -29.74 29.07 -36.81
C LEU A 198 -31.02 29.77 -36.38
N GLU A 199 -31.25 29.86 -35.05
CA GLU A 199 -32.44 30.53 -34.50
C GLU A 199 -32.55 32.02 -34.94
N ARG A 200 -31.43 32.74 -34.98
CA ARG A 200 -31.42 34.17 -35.31
C ARG A 200 -31.48 34.48 -36.78
N SER A 201 -31.06 33.59 -37.65
CA SER A 201 -30.78 33.89 -39.04
C SER A 201 -31.28 32.84 -40.04
N ILE A 202 -32.18 31.93 -39.65
CA ILE A 202 -32.63 30.79 -40.50
C ILE A 202 -33.12 31.19 -41.86
N ASP A 203 -33.85 32.32 -41.94
CA ASP A 203 -34.41 32.81 -43.21
C ASP A 203 -33.36 33.48 -44.17
N LYS A 204 -32.18 33.75 -43.62
CA LYS A 204 -31.07 34.43 -44.36
C LYS A 204 -29.93 33.52 -44.72
N ILE A 205 -29.92 32.29 -44.19
CA ILE A 205 -28.82 31.31 -44.36
C ILE A 205 -29.06 30.56 -45.67
N PRO A 206 -28.08 30.50 -46.57
CA PRO A 206 -28.17 29.63 -47.77
C PRO A 206 -28.36 28.16 -47.39
N GLN A 207 -29.16 27.42 -48.16
CA GLN A 207 -29.43 25.99 -47.86
C GLN A 207 -28.14 25.14 -47.73
N SER A 208 -27.11 25.43 -48.50
CA SER A 208 -25.81 24.73 -48.41
C SER A 208 -25.11 24.99 -47.05
N GLN A 209 -25.27 26.16 -46.51
CA GLN A 209 -24.69 26.51 -45.18
C GLN A 209 -25.53 25.93 -44.06
N LEU A 210 -26.87 25.91 -44.20
CA LEU A 210 -27.78 25.25 -43.29
C LEU A 210 -27.44 23.76 -43.14
N LEU A 211 -27.26 23.06 -44.24
CA LEU A 211 -26.85 21.65 -44.24
C LEU A 211 -25.51 21.43 -43.58
N LYS A 212 -24.56 22.36 -43.77
CA LYS A 212 -23.24 22.34 -43.10
C LYS A 212 -23.37 22.45 -41.57
N PHE A 213 -24.19 23.39 -41.08
CA PHE A 213 -24.43 23.58 -39.65
C PHE A 213 -25.08 22.35 -39.02
N ILE A 214 -26.10 21.78 -39.67
CA ILE A 214 -26.76 20.55 -39.21
C ILE A 214 -25.75 19.41 -39.10
N ARG A 215 -24.87 19.22 -40.08
CA ARG A 215 -23.83 18.19 -40.08
C ARG A 215 -22.85 18.41 -38.89
N ILE A 216 -22.43 19.65 -38.63
CA ILE A 216 -21.54 19.93 -37.48
C ILE A 216 -22.24 19.62 -36.14
N ILE A 217 -23.51 19.99 -35.99
CA ILE A 217 -24.30 19.68 -34.79
C ILE A 217 -24.40 18.17 -34.60
N GLN A 218 -24.70 17.41 -35.68
CA GLN A 218 -24.79 15.94 -35.64
C GLN A 218 -23.43 15.32 -35.24
N MET A 219 -22.32 15.81 -35.81
CA MET A 219 -20.98 15.32 -35.48
C MET A 219 -20.66 15.59 -34.01
N ALA A 220 -20.91 16.81 -33.52
CA ALA A 220 -20.69 17.19 -32.13
C ALA A 220 -21.53 16.34 -31.16
N SER A 221 -22.80 16.09 -31.50
CA SER A 221 -23.68 15.22 -30.71
C SER A 221 -23.17 13.77 -30.65
N ARG A 222 -22.75 13.18 -31.77
CA ARG A 222 -22.14 11.84 -31.84
C ARG A 222 -20.85 11.78 -31.02
N GLN A 223 -20.03 12.80 -31.09
CA GLN A 223 -18.79 12.89 -30.30
C GLN A 223 -19.07 12.84 -28.79
N MET A 224 -20.04 13.63 -28.32
CA MET A 224 -20.45 13.62 -26.90
C MET A 224 -21.00 12.26 -26.49
N PHE A 225 -21.84 11.63 -27.31
CA PHE A 225 -22.41 10.33 -27.04
C PHE A 225 -21.31 9.24 -26.89
N ASN A 226 -20.36 9.22 -27.81
CA ASN A 226 -19.22 8.29 -27.75
C ASN A 226 -18.35 8.53 -26.51
N LEU A 227 -18.11 9.80 -26.14
CA LEU A 227 -17.35 10.12 -24.93
C LEU A 227 -18.07 9.61 -23.66
N ILE A 228 -19.38 9.84 -23.57
CA ILE A 228 -20.19 9.36 -22.43
C ILE A 228 -20.16 7.84 -22.35
N ASN A 229 -20.34 7.13 -23.47
CA ASN A 229 -20.28 5.67 -23.47
C ASN A 229 -18.89 5.16 -23.03
N ASN A 230 -17.81 5.74 -23.54
CA ASN A 230 -16.45 5.39 -23.12
C ASN A 230 -16.23 5.60 -21.61
N LEU A 231 -16.81 6.65 -21.02
CA LEU A 231 -16.74 6.92 -19.58
C LEU A 231 -17.53 5.89 -18.76
N LEU A 232 -18.72 5.50 -19.27
CA LEU A 232 -19.52 4.46 -18.65
C LEU A 232 -18.79 3.10 -18.69
N ASP A 233 -18.15 2.77 -19.82
CA ASP A 233 -17.35 1.56 -19.98
C ASP A 233 -16.17 1.55 -18.99
N VAL A 234 -15.40 2.66 -18.92
CA VAL A 234 -14.29 2.78 -17.95
C VAL A 234 -14.79 2.57 -16.53
N ASN A 235 -15.91 3.21 -16.15
CA ASN A 235 -16.48 3.07 -14.79
C ASN A 235 -16.96 1.63 -14.52
N ALA A 236 -17.59 0.98 -15.49
CA ALA A 236 -18.03 -0.41 -15.39
C ALA A 236 -16.84 -1.38 -15.24
N ILE A 237 -15.77 -1.14 -16.01
CA ILE A 237 -14.50 -1.91 -15.93
C ILE A 237 -13.87 -1.77 -14.55
N GLU A 238 -13.73 -0.54 -14.06
CA GLU A 238 -13.05 -0.26 -12.77
C GLU A 238 -13.84 -0.72 -11.56
N SER A 239 -15.16 -0.57 -11.59
CA SER A 239 -16.03 -1.06 -10.52
C SER A 239 -16.21 -2.58 -10.51
N GLY A 240 -15.63 -3.30 -11.48
CA GLY A 240 -15.77 -4.75 -11.60
C GLY A 240 -17.19 -5.22 -11.97
N LYS A 241 -18.07 -4.31 -12.40
CA LYS A 241 -19.49 -4.58 -12.70
C LYS A 241 -19.75 -5.12 -14.10
N ILE A 242 -18.72 -5.34 -14.91
CA ILE A 242 -18.90 -5.96 -16.23
C ILE A 242 -19.15 -7.46 -16.02
N ASN A 243 -20.34 -7.88 -16.34
CA ASN A 243 -20.68 -9.31 -16.43
C ASN A 243 -20.18 -9.83 -17.77
N ILE A 244 -19.19 -10.70 -17.76
CA ILE A 244 -18.60 -11.32 -18.94
C ILE A 244 -19.18 -12.73 -19.06
N THR A 245 -19.84 -12.99 -20.16
CA THR A 245 -20.36 -14.32 -20.47
C THR A 245 -19.47 -14.98 -21.53
N CYS A 246 -18.37 -15.60 -21.06
CA CYS A 246 -17.48 -16.31 -21.98
C CYS A 246 -18.17 -17.55 -22.59
N GLN A 247 -18.21 -17.59 -23.92
CA GLN A 247 -18.67 -18.72 -24.69
C GLN A 247 -17.73 -19.03 -25.87
N ARG A 248 -17.86 -20.21 -26.46
CA ARG A 248 -17.14 -20.54 -27.70
C ARG A 248 -17.70 -19.69 -28.83
N LEU A 249 -16.87 -18.84 -29.43
CA LEU A 249 -17.28 -17.98 -30.54
C LEU A 249 -16.23 -18.01 -31.65
N ASN A 250 -16.71 -17.84 -32.90
CA ASN A 250 -15.85 -17.74 -34.08
C ASN A 250 -15.52 -16.26 -34.34
N LEU A 251 -14.23 -15.94 -34.36
CA LEU A 251 -13.72 -14.57 -34.53
C LEU A 251 -13.98 -14.04 -35.97
N LEU A 252 -13.94 -14.90 -36.98
CA LEU A 252 -13.98 -14.49 -38.37
C LEU A 252 -15.26 -13.76 -38.77
N PRO A 253 -16.48 -14.24 -38.43
CA PRO A 253 -17.73 -13.52 -38.76
C PRO A 253 -17.78 -12.12 -38.11
N ILE A 254 -17.26 -11.97 -36.89
CA ILE A 254 -17.25 -10.68 -36.20
C ILE A 254 -16.36 -9.68 -36.95
N ILE A 255 -15.18 -10.12 -37.39
CA ILE A 255 -14.26 -9.27 -38.17
C ILE A 255 -14.91 -8.90 -39.50
N HIS A 256 -15.51 -9.85 -40.21
CA HIS A 256 -16.19 -9.58 -41.51
C HIS A 256 -17.29 -8.51 -41.34
N ALA A 257 -18.16 -8.66 -40.34
CA ALA A 257 -19.22 -7.69 -40.06
C ALA A 257 -18.66 -6.29 -39.77
N LEU A 258 -17.59 -6.18 -38.99
CA LEU A 258 -16.94 -4.91 -38.72
C LEU A 258 -16.31 -4.29 -39.98
N LEU A 259 -15.61 -5.07 -40.78
CA LEU A 259 -15.03 -4.59 -42.02
C LEU A 259 -16.09 -4.10 -43.02
N GLU A 260 -17.26 -4.74 -43.07
CA GLU A 260 -18.40 -4.28 -43.87
C GLU A 260 -18.92 -2.93 -43.35
N ILE A 261 -19.13 -2.78 -42.04
CA ILE A 261 -19.55 -1.51 -41.41
C ILE A 261 -18.59 -0.36 -41.76
N TYR A 262 -17.27 -0.65 -41.75
CA TYR A 262 -16.24 0.37 -42.02
C TYR A 262 -15.93 0.58 -43.51
N SER A 263 -16.50 -0.20 -44.43
CA SER A 263 -16.22 -0.16 -45.87
C SER A 263 -16.52 1.19 -46.52
N ASP A 264 -17.63 1.83 -46.17
CA ASP A 264 -18.02 3.13 -46.75
C ASP A 264 -17.10 4.24 -46.27
N ARG A 265 -16.75 4.21 -44.97
CA ARG A 265 -15.83 5.18 -44.36
C ARG A 265 -14.41 5.03 -44.91
N ALA A 266 -13.97 3.81 -45.19
CA ALA A 266 -12.70 3.54 -45.86
C ALA A 266 -12.70 4.07 -47.31
N ARG A 267 -13.82 3.92 -48.06
CA ARG A 267 -13.95 4.48 -49.41
C ARG A 267 -13.91 5.99 -49.44
N GLU A 268 -14.51 6.69 -48.45
CA GLU A 268 -14.43 8.15 -48.34
C GLU A 268 -12.99 8.64 -48.20
N LYS A 269 -12.13 7.88 -47.54
CA LYS A 269 -10.71 8.14 -47.39
C LYS A 269 -9.84 7.51 -48.50
N HIS A 270 -10.42 6.83 -49.48
CA HIS A 270 -9.73 6.01 -50.48
C HIS A 270 -8.77 4.98 -49.86
N ILE A 271 -9.10 4.45 -48.67
CA ILE A 271 -8.35 3.41 -47.98
C ILE A 271 -8.86 2.05 -48.43
N ARG A 272 -7.93 1.12 -48.70
CA ARG A 272 -8.27 -0.28 -49.02
C ARG A 272 -8.17 -1.13 -47.78
N LEU A 273 -9.26 -1.83 -47.42
CA LEU A 273 -9.28 -2.81 -46.34
C LEU A 273 -8.95 -4.19 -46.95
N HIS A 274 -7.90 -4.81 -46.44
CA HIS A 274 -7.48 -6.17 -46.81
C HIS A 274 -7.72 -7.11 -45.64
N PHE A 275 -8.42 -8.19 -45.88
CA PHE A 275 -8.61 -9.27 -44.92
C PHE A 275 -7.95 -10.54 -45.45
N SER A 276 -7.23 -11.24 -44.56
CA SER A 276 -6.71 -12.56 -44.82
C SER A 276 -6.78 -13.42 -43.57
N SER A 277 -7.12 -14.66 -43.73
CA SER A 277 -7.13 -15.66 -42.66
C SER A 277 -6.49 -16.94 -43.17
N GLU A 278 -5.59 -17.50 -42.34
CA GLU A 278 -5.01 -18.81 -42.53
C GLU A 278 -5.92 -19.92 -41.98
N LEU A 279 -6.99 -19.53 -41.25
CA LEU A 279 -7.93 -20.42 -40.60
C LEU A 279 -9.26 -20.47 -41.36
N SER A 280 -9.82 -21.64 -41.49
CA SER A 280 -11.24 -21.81 -41.95
C SER A 280 -12.21 -21.39 -40.85
N GLU A 281 -11.86 -21.61 -39.59
CA GLU A 281 -12.64 -21.27 -38.41
C GLU A 281 -11.66 -20.83 -37.31
N GLY A 282 -11.97 -19.74 -36.59
CA GLY A 282 -11.16 -19.18 -35.52
C GLY A 282 -11.90 -19.18 -34.19
N TYR A 283 -12.04 -20.36 -33.54
CA TYR A 283 -12.75 -20.45 -32.27
C TYR A 283 -11.91 -20.02 -31.07
N ILE A 284 -12.47 -19.09 -30.30
CA ILE A 284 -11.91 -18.55 -29.07
C ILE A 284 -12.94 -18.66 -27.95
N LEU A 285 -12.48 -18.55 -26.69
CA LEU A 285 -13.34 -18.33 -25.54
C LEU A 285 -13.47 -16.83 -25.28
N GLY A 286 -14.67 -16.30 -25.38
CA GLY A 286 -14.86 -14.86 -25.16
C GLY A 286 -16.34 -14.50 -25.10
N ASP A 287 -16.58 -13.23 -24.80
CA ASP A 287 -17.88 -12.59 -24.89
C ASP A 287 -17.95 -11.84 -26.22
N GLU A 288 -18.97 -12.13 -27.03
CA GLU A 288 -19.09 -11.59 -28.38
C GLU A 288 -19.11 -10.07 -28.40
N ASN A 289 -19.87 -9.45 -27.50
CA ASN A 289 -19.95 -7.98 -27.41
C ASN A 289 -18.60 -7.35 -27.04
N ILE A 290 -17.88 -7.97 -26.11
CA ILE A 290 -16.56 -7.47 -25.68
C ILE A 290 -15.52 -7.62 -26.78
N VAL A 291 -15.50 -8.79 -27.46
CA VAL A 291 -14.59 -9.03 -28.59
C VAL A 291 -14.89 -8.05 -29.72
N GLN A 292 -16.16 -7.85 -30.04
CA GLN A 292 -16.60 -6.87 -31.05
C GLN A 292 -16.14 -5.46 -30.66
N GLN A 293 -16.29 -5.04 -29.39
CA GLN A 293 -15.89 -3.72 -28.91
C GLN A 293 -14.37 -3.51 -28.99
N ILE A 294 -13.57 -4.53 -28.67
CA ILE A 294 -12.11 -4.49 -28.81
C ILE A 294 -11.71 -4.28 -30.27
N LEU A 295 -12.25 -5.12 -31.17
CA LEU A 295 -11.94 -5.07 -32.60
C LEU A 295 -12.43 -3.76 -33.25
N ASP A 296 -13.62 -3.28 -32.89
CA ASP A 296 -14.17 -1.99 -33.33
C ASP A 296 -13.23 -0.83 -32.99
N ASN A 297 -12.75 -0.77 -31.76
CA ASN A 297 -11.78 0.24 -31.33
C ASN A 297 -10.48 0.17 -32.14
N LEU A 298 -9.93 -1.02 -32.40
CA LEU A 298 -8.68 -1.17 -33.12
C LEU A 298 -8.83 -0.85 -34.61
N ILE A 299 -9.88 -1.32 -35.27
CA ILE A 299 -10.16 -1.06 -36.69
C ILE A 299 -10.49 0.42 -36.89
N SER A 300 -11.31 1.01 -36.01
CA SER A 300 -11.60 2.45 -36.02
C SER A 300 -10.35 3.30 -35.89
N ASN A 301 -9.43 2.92 -35.00
CA ASN A 301 -8.14 3.62 -34.84
C ASN A 301 -7.29 3.50 -36.10
N ALA A 302 -7.18 2.33 -36.70
CA ALA A 302 -6.44 2.14 -37.93
C ALA A 302 -6.94 3.07 -39.06
N LEU A 303 -8.28 3.17 -39.22
CA LEU A 303 -8.91 4.08 -40.21
C LEU A 303 -8.68 5.55 -39.87
N LYS A 304 -8.72 5.90 -38.59
CA LYS A 304 -8.59 7.27 -38.10
C LYS A 304 -7.19 7.84 -38.32
N TYR A 305 -6.16 7.03 -38.09
CA TYR A 305 -4.76 7.47 -38.18
C TYR A 305 -4.13 7.19 -39.54
N SER A 306 -4.71 6.35 -40.38
CA SER A 306 -4.24 6.15 -41.75
C SER A 306 -4.47 7.40 -42.62
N PRO A 307 -3.47 7.85 -43.35
CA PRO A 307 -3.63 8.88 -44.40
C PRO A 307 -4.52 8.36 -45.54
N TYR A 308 -4.98 9.29 -46.35
CA TYR A 308 -5.73 8.97 -47.57
C TYR A 308 -4.90 8.10 -48.52
N HIS A 309 -5.58 7.24 -49.30
CA HIS A 309 -4.97 6.37 -50.34
C HIS A 309 -3.99 5.33 -49.78
N LYS A 310 -4.16 4.93 -48.53
CA LYS A 310 -3.35 3.90 -47.86
C LYS A 310 -4.08 2.58 -47.74
N ASN A 311 -3.42 1.57 -47.19
CA ASN A 311 -4.00 0.24 -46.97
C ASN A 311 -4.04 -0.07 -45.46
N ILE A 312 -5.06 -0.82 -45.06
CA ILE A 312 -5.18 -1.44 -43.73
C ILE A 312 -5.30 -2.95 -43.96
N TYR A 313 -4.51 -3.70 -43.20
CA TYR A 313 -4.49 -5.15 -43.28
C TYR A 313 -4.99 -5.73 -41.96
N VAL A 314 -5.99 -6.63 -42.06
CA VAL A 314 -6.47 -7.42 -40.93
C VAL A 314 -6.14 -8.87 -41.21
N ARG A 315 -5.30 -9.46 -40.37
CA ARG A 315 -4.82 -10.84 -40.50
C ARG A 315 -5.20 -11.67 -39.31
N VAL A 316 -5.66 -12.90 -39.55
CA VAL A 316 -5.98 -13.88 -38.52
C VAL A 316 -5.21 -15.17 -38.80
N TYR A 317 -4.45 -15.62 -37.81
CA TYR A 317 -3.67 -16.85 -37.97
C TYR A 317 -3.49 -17.56 -36.63
N SER A 318 -3.10 -18.84 -36.68
CA SER A 318 -2.76 -19.62 -35.51
C SER A 318 -1.28 -19.46 -35.19
N TYR A 319 -0.97 -19.25 -33.93
CA TYR A 319 0.41 -19.19 -33.44
C TYR A 319 0.50 -20.00 -32.15
N GLN A 320 1.23 -21.12 -32.19
CA GLN A 320 1.26 -22.11 -31.11
C GLN A 320 -0.16 -22.59 -30.76
N ASN A 321 -0.62 -22.37 -29.53
CA ASN A 321 -1.99 -22.71 -29.08
C ASN A 321 -2.88 -21.46 -28.94
N CYS A 322 -2.61 -20.43 -29.73
CA CYS A 322 -3.33 -19.15 -29.68
C CYS A 322 -3.81 -18.75 -31.09
N ILE A 323 -4.88 -17.98 -31.12
CA ILE A 323 -5.32 -17.28 -32.33
C ILE A 323 -4.89 -15.83 -32.20
N ARG A 324 -4.17 -15.33 -33.20
CA ARG A 324 -3.75 -13.94 -33.31
C ARG A 324 -4.57 -13.22 -34.36
N CYS A 325 -5.05 -12.03 -33.99
CA CYS A 325 -5.63 -11.07 -34.91
C CYS A 325 -4.73 -9.82 -34.93
N GLU A 326 -4.15 -9.54 -36.10
CA GLU A 326 -3.35 -8.35 -36.36
C GLU A 326 -4.11 -7.32 -37.16
N ILE A 327 -4.08 -6.08 -36.71
CA ILE A 327 -4.61 -4.93 -37.45
C ILE A 327 -3.43 -3.98 -37.72
N GLN A 328 -3.01 -3.94 -38.99
CA GLN A 328 -1.87 -3.12 -39.45
C GLN A 328 -2.39 -1.93 -40.22
N ASP A 329 -1.99 -0.75 -39.81
CA ASP A 329 -2.20 0.51 -40.54
C ASP A 329 -0.90 1.02 -41.19
N GLN A 330 -1.04 2.01 -42.06
CA GLN A 330 0.05 2.73 -42.71
C GLN A 330 0.03 4.22 -42.27
N GLY A 331 -0.24 4.46 -41.00
CA GLY A 331 -0.27 5.76 -40.37
C GLY A 331 1.14 6.32 -40.06
N PRO A 332 1.20 7.41 -39.28
CA PRO A 332 2.47 8.06 -38.94
C PRO A 332 3.35 7.23 -37.99
N GLY A 333 2.84 6.14 -37.44
CA GLY A 333 3.54 5.34 -36.43
C GLY A 333 3.64 6.05 -35.09
N LEU A 334 4.32 5.41 -34.13
CA LEU A 334 4.44 5.82 -32.75
C LEU A 334 5.92 5.90 -32.33
N SER A 335 6.27 6.92 -31.56
CA SER A 335 7.58 7.00 -30.89
C SER A 335 7.69 5.96 -29.76
N ALA A 336 8.89 5.73 -29.27
CA ALA A 336 9.09 4.84 -28.11
C ALA A 336 8.38 5.34 -26.85
N GLU A 337 8.36 6.67 -26.65
CA GLU A 337 7.65 7.31 -25.55
C GLU A 337 6.13 7.15 -25.69
N ASP A 338 5.59 7.35 -26.90
CA ASP A 338 4.16 7.13 -27.17
C ASP A 338 3.75 5.68 -26.90
N GLN A 339 4.59 4.69 -27.29
CA GLN A 339 4.31 3.28 -27.07
C GLN A 339 4.25 2.90 -25.59
N GLN A 340 5.06 3.52 -24.74
CA GLN A 340 5.02 3.27 -23.29
C GLN A 340 3.72 3.76 -22.65
N GLN A 341 3.13 4.84 -23.17
CA GLN A 341 1.92 5.45 -22.63
C GLN A 341 0.64 5.04 -23.37
N LEU A 342 0.75 4.26 -24.47
CA LEU A 342 -0.29 3.95 -25.43
C LEU A 342 -1.61 3.48 -24.82
N PHE A 343 -1.53 2.64 -23.81
CA PHE A 343 -2.68 2.06 -23.11
C PHE A 343 -3.06 2.81 -21.82
N GLY A 344 -2.47 3.99 -21.61
CA GLY A 344 -2.81 4.85 -20.47
C GLY A 344 -4.19 5.50 -20.63
N LYS A 345 -4.81 5.86 -19.50
CA LYS A 345 -6.05 6.65 -19.53
C LYS A 345 -5.76 8.04 -20.10
N PHE A 346 -6.56 8.47 -21.10
CA PHE A 346 -6.41 9.77 -21.77
C PHE A 346 -5.02 10.03 -22.36
N ALA A 347 -4.29 8.97 -22.70
CA ALA A 347 -3.01 9.12 -23.34
C ALA A 347 -3.18 9.96 -24.64
N ARG A 348 -2.61 11.15 -24.64
CA ARG A 348 -2.54 12.02 -25.83
C ARG A 348 -1.20 11.79 -26.48
N LEU A 349 -1.22 10.94 -27.48
CA LEU A 349 -0.03 10.60 -28.26
C LEU A 349 0.28 11.69 -29.28
N THR A 350 1.53 11.72 -29.75
CA THR A 350 2.00 12.67 -30.75
C THR A 350 1.22 12.61 -32.06
N PRO A 351 0.83 11.42 -32.61
CA PRO A 351 0.07 11.33 -33.84
C PRO A 351 -1.33 11.94 -33.71
N ARG A 352 -1.71 12.71 -34.71
CA ARG A 352 -3.05 13.30 -34.84
C ARG A 352 -3.87 12.54 -35.87
N PRO A 353 -5.20 12.45 -35.69
CA PRO A 353 -6.10 11.90 -36.71
C PRO A 353 -5.94 12.63 -38.06
N THR A 354 -5.99 11.85 -39.13
CA THR A 354 -5.82 12.37 -40.48
C THR A 354 -7.06 13.07 -41.08
N GLY A 355 -8.22 12.89 -40.41
CA GLY A 355 -9.49 13.56 -40.71
C GLY A 355 -9.89 14.58 -39.64
N GLN A 356 -11.14 15.02 -39.67
CA GLN A 356 -11.73 15.84 -38.59
C GLN A 356 -12.19 15.02 -37.38
N GLU A 357 -11.57 13.88 -37.14
CA GLU A 357 -11.96 12.94 -36.09
C GLU A 357 -11.30 13.33 -34.76
N HIS A 358 -12.06 13.26 -33.68
CA HIS A 358 -11.54 13.51 -32.34
C HIS A 358 -11.14 12.19 -31.68
N SER A 359 -10.07 12.24 -30.85
CA SER A 359 -9.62 11.11 -30.06
C SER A 359 -9.78 11.41 -28.59
N THR A 360 -10.46 10.55 -27.88
CA THR A 360 -10.73 10.69 -26.44
C THR A 360 -9.56 10.18 -25.57
N GLY A 361 -8.63 9.42 -26.17
CA GLY A 361 -7.54 8.76 -25.43
C GLY A 361 -8.02 7.60 -24.52
N LEU A 362 -9.29 7.21 -24.61
CA LEU A 362 -9.86 6.13 -23.80
C LEU A 362 -9.94 4.78 -24.53
N GLY A 363 -10.04 4.79 -25.87
CA GLY A 363 -10.28 3.58 -26.65
C GLY A 363 -9.26 2.48 -26.41
N LEU A 364 -7.96 2.78 -26.44
CA LEU A 364 -6.91 1.79 -26.22
C LEU A 364 -6.79 1.34 -24.76
N PHE A 365 -7.08 2.22 -23.81
CA PHE A 365 -7.21 1.82 -22.41
C PHE A 365 -8.35 0.81 -22.22
N ILE A 366 -9.52 1.07 -22.83
CA ILE A 366 -10.67 0.14 -22.81
C ILE A 366 -10.27 -1.19 -23.45
N VAL A 367 -9.63 -1.17 -24.62
CA VAL A 367 -9.12 -2.37 -25.30
C VAL A 367 -8.24 -3.21 -24.37
N LYS A 368 -7.25 -2.60 -23.71
CA LYS A 368 -6.36 -3.31 -22.79
C LYS A 368 -7.12 -3.93 -21.63
N LYS A 369 -8.01 -3.17 -21.01
CA LYS A 369 -8.78 -3.64 -19.86
C LYS A 369 -9.77 -4.75 -20.21
N LEU A 370 -10.43 -4.66 -21.35
CA LEU A 370 -11.33 -5.72 -21.83
C LEU A 370 -10.56 -6.97 -22.25
N ALA A 371 -9.40 -6.83 -22.91
CA ALA A 371 -8.53 -7.96 -23.22
C ALA A 371 -8.05 -8.69 -21.96
N GLU A 372 -7.58 -7.93 -20.94
CA GLU A 372 -7.19 -8.48 -19.62
C GLU A 372 -8.34 -9.29 -18.99
N ARG A 373 -9.57 -8.82 -19.09
CA ARG A 373 -10.77 -9.52 -18.58
C ARG A 373 -11.14 -10.80 -19.32
N LEU A 374 -10.80 -10.88 -20.60
CA LEU A 374 -10.97 -12.09 -21.44
C LEU A 374 -9.77 -13.05 -21.34
N ASN A 375 -8.77 -12.79 -20.49
CA ASN A 375 -7.48 -13.48 -20.48
C ASN A 375 -6.78 -13.46 -21.86
N ALA A 376 -7.04 -12.44 -22.66
CA ALA A 376 -6.39 -12.18 -23.92
C ALA A 376 -5.23 -11.19 -23.74
N LYS A 377 -4.25 -11.22 -24.67
CA LYS A 377 -3.16 -10.26 -24.68
C LYS A 377 -3.32 -9.28 -25.83
N VAL A 378 -2.97 -8.02 -25.58
CA VAL A 378 -2.90 -7.00 -26.60
C VAL A 378 -1.59 -6.23 -26.49
N TRP A 379 -0.95 -6.01 -27.63
CA TRP A 379 0.25 -5.19 -27.72
C TRP A 379 0.31 -4.46 -29.06
N CYS A 380 1.30 -3.60 -29.22
CA CYS A 380 1.52 -2.87 -30.46
C CYS A 380 3.00 -2.92 -30.84
N GLU A 381 3.24 -2.96 -32.15
CA GLU A 381 4.54 -2.82 -32.78
C GLU A 381 4.43 -1.63 -33.75
N SER A 382 5.29 -0.62 -33.61
CA SER A 382 5.21 0.57 -34.43
C SER A 382 6.58 1.20 -34.63
N GLN A 383 6.75 1.80 -35.79
CA GLN A 383 7.89 2.62 -36.12
C GLN A 383 7.41 3.93 -36.77
N LEU A 384 8.08 5.04 -36.46
CA LEU A 384 7.74 6.32 -37.02
C LEU A 384 7.74 6.29 -38.55
N ASN A 385 6.66 6.79 -39.17
CA ASN A 385 6.40 6.85 -40.61
C ASN A 385 6.26 5.47 -41.30
N GLN A 386 6.14 4.38 -40.55
CA GLN A 386 5.92 3.03 -41.12
C GLN A 386 4.55 2.43 -40.76
N GLY A 387 3.80 3.12 -39.89
CA GLY A 387 2.51 2.64 -39.41
C GLY A 387 2.59 1.89 -38.09
N THR A 388 1.48 1.26 -37.72
CA THR A 388 1.32 0.54 -36.46
C THR A 388 0.66 -0.82 -36.71
N ILE A 389 1.10 -1.83 -35.99
CA ILE A 389 0.48 -3.15 -35.91
C ILE A 389 -0.03 -3.35 -34.48
N PHE A 390 -1.33 -3.49 -34.35
CA PHE A 390 -1.95 -3.97 -33.10
C PHE A 390 -2.20 -5.45 -33.20
N THR A 391 -1.71 -6.21 -32.24
CA THR A 391 -1.92 -7.66 -32.15
C THR A 391 -2.77 -7.99 -30.95
N LEU A 392 -3.82 -8.76 -31.17
CA LEU A 392 -4.71 -9.33 -30.16
C LEU A 392 -4.54 -10.84 -30.17
N GLU A 393 -4.20 -11.44 -29.04
CA GLU A 393 -3.93 -12.86 -28.90
C GLU A 393 -4.92 -13.49 -27.93
N PHE A 394 -5.65 -14.50 -28.40
CA PHE A 394 -6.59 -15.32 -27.62
C PHE A 394 -6.07 -16.74 -27.48
N VAL A 395 -6.38 -17.38 -26.37
CA VAL A 395 -6.16 -18.83 -26.23
C VAL A 395 -7.09 -19.56 -27.18
N GLN A 396 -6.53 -20.43 -28.03
CA GLN A 396 -7.32 -21.22 -28.97
C GLN A 396 -8.08 -22.32 -28.25
N ILE A 397 -9.33 -22.54 -28.66
CA ILE A 397 -10.15 -23.66 -28.18
C ILE A 397 -10.28 -24.66 -29.32
N ALA A 398 -10.12 -25.92 -28.98
CA ALA A 398 -10.26 -27.02 -29.90
C ALA A 398 -11.73 -27.21 -30.39
#